data_d2ac641a59fdf396f9d6bdb2a128fcf8
#
_entry.id   d2ac641a59fdf396f9d6bdb2a128fcf8
#
_cell.length_a   1.000
_cell.length_b   1.000
_cell.length_c   1.000
_cell.angle_alpha   90.00
_cell.angle_beta   90.00
_cell.angle_gamma   90.00
#
_symmetry.space_group_name_H-M   'P 1'
#
loop_
_entity.id
_entity.type
_entity.pdbx_description
1 polymer ?
#
loop_
_entity_poly.entity_id
_entity_poly.type
_entity_poly.pdbx_seq_one_letter_code
_entity_poly.pdbx_strand_id
1 'polypeptide(L)'
;MGNPRPRPLRLAEKLLQIRNGLGLSQTQMLERLGLGDTMHYGRISEYEQDKREPSLITLLAYARAASVHLEDIVDDDFELPRRLPGNVNYRGIKKSNRK
;
A
#
# COMPACT_ATOMS: atom_id res chain seq x y z
N MET A 1 21.40 23.01 -4.88
CA MET A 1 20.91 22.17 -4.70
C MET A 1 19.99 22.07 -3.79
N GLY A 2 19.03 22.01 -3.86
CA GLY A 2 18.05 21.96 -2.92
C GLY A 2 18.09 20.70 -2.15
N ASN A 3 17.46 20.72 -1.04
CA ASN A 3 17.35 19.54 -0.24
C ASN A 3 16.32 18.65 -0.85
N PRO A 4 16.46 17.36 -0.64
CA PRO A 4 15.43 16.46 -1.08
C PRO A 4 14.15 16.80 -0.36
N ARG A 5 13.06 16.59 -1.00
CA ARG A 5 11.79 16.77 -0.39
C ARG A 5 11.62 15.74 0.69
N PRO A 6 11.00 16.10 1.82
CA PRO A 6 10.75 15.13 2.88
C PRO A 6 9.89 13.99 2.38
N ARG A 7 10.16 12.80 2.86
CA ARG A 7 9.36 11.66 2.49
C ARG A 7 9.35 10.67 3.63
N PRO A 8 8.33 9.82 3.71
CA PRO A 8 8.25 8.86 4.79
C PRO A 8 9.42 7.90 4.74
N LEU A 9 10.01 7.62 5.89
CA LEU A 9 11.17 6.75 5.96
C LEU A 9 10.78 5.28 5.97
N ARG A 10 9.56 4.97 6.39
CA ARG A 10 9.11 3.60 6.49
C ARG A 10 8.15 3.19 5.39
N LEU A 11 8.05 4.01 4.36
CA LEU A 11 7.05 3.77 3.32
C LEU A 11 7.25 2.44 2.62
N ALA A 12 8.47 2.16 2.16
CA ALA A 12 8.73 0.93 1.43
C ALA A 12 8.40 -0.29 2.28
N GLU A 13 8.80 -0.25 3.54
CA GLU A 13 8.53 -1.32 4.47
C GLU A 13 7.02 -1.54 4.64
N LYS A 14 6.25 -0.47 4.74
CA LYS A 14 4.82 -0.58 4.97
C LYS A 14 4.10 -1.08 3.72
N LEU A 15 4.55 -0.68 2.53
CA LEU A 15 3.92 -1.16 1.31
C LEU A 15 4.14 -2.67 1.16
N LEU A 16 5.34 -3.15 1.48
CA LEU A 16 5.59 -4.57 1.47
C LEU A 16 4.74 -5.29 2.52
N GLN A 17 4.62 -4.68 3.69
CA GLN A 17 3.82 -5.25 4.76
C GLN A 17 2.35 -5.38 4.33
N ILE A 18 1.84 -4.40 3.59
CA ILE A 18 0.47 -4.46 3.10
C ILE A 18 0.33 -5.63 2.13
N ARG A 19 1.24 -5.74 1.16
CA ARG A 19 1.12 -6.80 0.19
C ARG A 19 1.19 -8.17 0.86
N ASN A 20 2.12 -8.35 1.77
CA ASN A 20 2.24 -9.62 2.48
C ASN A 20 1.02 -9.88 3.34
N GLY A 21 0.50 -8.84 3.99
CA GLY A 21 -0.67 -9.00 4.84
C GLY A 21 -1.92 -9.35 4.07
N LEU A 22 -1.98 -8.95 2.80
CA LEU A 22 -3.11 -9.31 1.95
C LEU A 22 -2.88 -10.66 1.26
N GLY A 23 -1.68 -11.21 1.37
CA GLY A 23 -1.40 -12.50 0.77
C GLY A 23 -1.26 -12.45 -0.74
N LEU A 24 -0.80 -11.34 -1.28
CA LEU A 24 -0.77 -11.16 -2.73
C LEU A 24 0.65 -11.16 -3.28
N SER A 25 0.78 -11.66 -4.50
CA SER A 25 2.04 -11.51 -5.22
C SER A 25 2.12 -10.06 -5.72
N GLN A 26 3.26 -9.68 -6.25
CA GLN A 26 3.42 -8.32 -6.78
C GLN A 26 2.47 -8.07 -7.93
N THR A 27 2.29 -9.04 -8.81
CA THR A 27 1.36 -8.88 -9.92
C THR A 27 -0.08 -8.76 -9.42
N GLN A 28 -0.43 -9.60 -8.42
CA GLN A 28 -1.76 -9.53 -7.87
C GLN A 28 -2.01 -8.21 -7.15
N MET A 29 -0.96 -7.67 -6.51
CA MET A 29 -1.10 -6.39 -5.85
C MET A 29 -1.38 -5.29 -6.87
N LEU A 30 -0.68 -5.32 -8.00
CA LEU A 30 -0.90 -4.34 -9.03
C LEU A 30 -2.35 -4.39 -9.53
N GLU A 31 -2.88 -5.59 -9.68
CA GLU A 31 -4.25 -5.74 -10.10
C GLU A 31 -5.22 -5.26 -9.03
N ARG A 32 -4.92 -5.57 -7.78
CA ARG A 32 -5.76 -5.16 -6.67
C ARG A 32 -5.81 -3.63 -6.55
N LEU A 33 -4.72 -2.97 -6.91
CA LEU A 33 -4.69 -1.51 -6.89
C LEU A 33 -5.46 -0.91 -8.06
N GLY A 34 -5.82 -1.73 -9.05
CA GLY A 34 -6.55 -1.24 -10.21
C GLY A 34 -5.64 -0.53 -11.20
N LEU A 35 -4.35 -0.80 -11.16
CA LEU A 35 -3.39 -0.10 -11.98
C LEU A 35 -2.71 -1.00 -12.99
N GLY A 36 -3.25 -2.19 -13.20
CA GLY A 36 -2.59 -3.16 -14.06
C GLY A 36 -2.47 -2.73 -15.51
N ASP A 37 -3.38 -1.86 -15.97
CA ASP A 37 -3.33 -1.41 -17.35
C ASP A 37 -2.43 -0.21 -17.57
N THR A 38 -2.03 0.46 -16.51
CA THR A 38 -1.29 1.69 -16.66
C THR A 38 0.09 1.66 -16.03
N MET A 39 0.42 0.60 -15.33
CA MET A 39 1.66 0.57 -14.59
C MET A 39 2.36 -0.75 -14.81
N HIS A 40 3.66 -0.70 -15.04
CA HIS A 40 4.45 -1.90 -15.25
C HIS A 40 4.54 -2.68 -13.94
N TYR A 41 4.48 -4.01 -14.03
CA TYR A 41 4.45 -4.82 -12.82
C TYR A 41 5.70 -4.65 -11.96
N GLY A 42 6.83 -4.32 -12.54
CA GLY A 42 8.04 -4.09 -11.77
C GLY A 42 7.98 -2.89 -10.87
N ARG A 43 6.97 -2.03 -11.06
CA ARG A 43 6.87 -0.85 -10.26
C ARG A 43 6.61 -1.18 -8.78
N ILE A 44 5.85 -2.25 -8.53
CA ILE A 44 5.59 -2.65 -7.15
C ILE A 44 6.91 -3.01 -6.46
N SER A 45 7.77 -3.75 -7.17
CA SER A 45 9.05 -4.11 -6.62
C SER A 45 9.89 -2.87 -6.30
N GLU A 46 9.85 -1.87 -7.19
CA GLU A 46 10.60 -0.65 -6.97
C GLU A 46 10.11 0.11 -5.73
N TYR A 47 8.81 0.10 -5.50
CA TYR A 47 8.26 0.73 -4.31
C TYR A 47 8.75 0.03 -3.05
N GLU A 48 8.76 -1.30 -3.10
CA GLU A 48 9.10 -2.09 -1.91
C GLU A 48 10.59 -2.07 -1.62
N GLN A 49 11.40 -1.71 -2.61
CA GLN A 49 12.84 -1.60 -2.43
C GLN A 49 13.27 -0.14 -2.21
N ASP A 50 12.32 0.74 -2.07
CA ASP A 50 12.56 2.16 -1.85
C ASP A 50 13.33 2.79 -3.02
N LYS A 51 13.14 2.25 -4.22
CA LYS A 51 13.78 2.79 -5.41
C LYS A 51 12.91 3.81 -6.10
N ARG A 52 11.66 3.87 -5.75
CA ARG A 52 10.73 4.80 -6.37
C ARG A 52 9.62 5.11 -5.38
N GLU A 53 9.22 6.35 -5.30
CA GLU A 53 8.14 6.74 -4.41
C GLU A 53 6.83 6.71 -5.17
N PRO A 54 5.78 6.06 -4.64
CA PRO A 54 4.50 6.03 -5.32
C PRO A 54 3.87 7.42 -5.35
N SER A 55 3.06 7.67 -6.35
CA SER A 55 2.30 8.90 -6.38
C SER A 55 1.26 8.88 -5.27
N LEU A 56 0.71 10.03 -4.97
CA LEU A 56 -0.33 10.13 -3.97
C LEU A 56 -1.52 9.26 -4.32
N ILE A 57 -1.90 9.23 -5.59
CA ILE A 57 -3.04 8.42 -6.02
C ILE A 57 -2.74 6.92 -5.83
N THR A 58 -1.52 6.51 -6.10
CA THR A 58 -1.15 5.11 -5.89
C THR A 58 -1.17 4.78 -4.39
N LEU A 59 -0.72 5.69 -3.54
CA LEU A 59 -0.77 5.47 -2.10
C LEU A 59 -2.20 5.36 -1.61
N LEU A 60 -3.10 6.17 -2.17
CA LEU A 60 -4.50 6.09 -1.81
C LEU A 60 -5.07 4.73 -2.22
N ALA A 61 -4.65 4.21 -3.38
CA ALA A 61 -5.12 2.89 -3.81
C ALA A 61 -4.64 1.80 -2.84
N TYR A 62 -3.41 1.92 -2.34
CA TYR A 62 -2.91 0.98 -1.33
C TYR A 62 -3.75 1.07 -0.06
N ALA A 63 -4.06 2.28 0.39
CA ALA A 63 -4.82 2.45 1.62
C ALA A 63 -6.20 1.82 1.47
N ARG A 64 -6.81 2.00 0.31
CA ARG A 64 -8.13 1.43 0.06
C ARG A 64 -8.08 -0.09 -0.03
N ALA A 65 -7.06 -0.63 -0.69
CA ALA A 65 -6.93 -2.07 -0.79
C ALA A 65 -6.76 -2.71 0.57
N ALA A 66 -6.02 -2.06 1.46
CA ALA A 66 -5.78 -2.58 2.80
C ALA A 66 -6.87 -2.18 3.78
N SER A 67 -7.73 -1.26 3.40
CA SER A 67 -8.78 -0.67 4.24
C SER A 67 -8.17 -0.05 5.48
N VAL A 68 -7.10 0.71 5.29
CA VAL A 68 -6.49 1.46 6.36
C VAL A 68 -6.50 2.92 5.97
N HIS A 69 -6.20 3.80 6.89
CA HIS A 69 -6.10 5.21 6.59
C HIS A 69 -4.78 5.48 5.88
N LEU A 70 -4.79 6.43 4.96
CA LEU A 70 -3.57 6.82 4.29
C LEU A 70 -2.51 7.23 5.31
N GLU A 71 -2.95 7.87 6.37
CA GLU A 71 -2.07 8.31 7.43
C GLU A 71 -1.29 7.14 8.02
N ASP A 72 -1.92 5.97 8.16
CA ASP A 72 -1.23 4.80 8.69
C ASP A 72 -0.05 4.39 7.82
N ILE A 73 -0.11 4.72 6.55
CA ILE A 73 0.94 4.36 5.62
C ILE A 73 2.04 5.42 5.60
N VAL A 74 1.66 6.68 5.55
CA VAL A 74 2.63 7.73 5.32
C VAL A 74 3.21 8.36 6.58
N ASP A 75 2.59 8.15 7.73
CA ASP A 75 3.09 8.73 8.96
C ASP A 75 4.00 7.70 9.62
N ASP A 76 5.29 8.01 9.71
CA ASP A 76 6.26 7.07 10.25
C ASP A 76 6.02 6.74 11.72
N ASP A 77 5.25 7.56 12.40
CA ASP A 77 4.94 7.30 13.80
C ASP A 77 3.80 6.33 14.02
N PHE A 78 3.11 5.97 12.95
CA PHE A 78 1.99 5.05 13.07
C PHE A 78 2.38 3.68 12.54
N GLU A 79 1.75 2.66 13.08
CA GLU A 79 1.95 1.30 12.60
C GLU A 79 0.71 0.88 11.84
N LEU A 80 0.89 -0.02 10.90
CA LEU A 80 -0.26 -0.63 10.26
C LEU A 80 -0.90 -1.62 11.24
N PRO A 81 -2.20 -1.86 11.12
CA PRO A 81 -2.86 -2.86 11.95
C PRO A 81 -2.25 -4.23 11.74
N ARG A 82 -2.17 -5.04 12.78
CA ARG A 82 -1.63 -6.36 12.68
C ARG A 82 -2.36 -7.18 11.65
N ARG A 83 -3.68 -7.08 11.60
CA ARG A 83 -4.46 -7.70 10.56
C ARG A 83 -5.06 -6.62 9.77
N LEU A 84 -4.86 -6.65 8.46
CA LEU A 84 -5.38 -5.61 7.59
C LEU A 84 -6.86 -5.86 7.34
N PRO A 85 -7.70 -4.87 7.59
CA PRO A 85 -9.13 -5.06 7.36
C PRO A 85 -9.47 -5.43 5.93
N GLY A 86 -8.60 -5.09 4.97
CA GLY A 86 -8.85 -5.44 3.58
C GLY A 86 -8.52 -6.87 3.22
N ASN A 87 -7.94 -7.64 4.15
CA ASN A 87 -7.62 -9.02 3.88
C ASN A 87 -8.89 -9.83 3.87
N VAL A 88 -9.22 -10.42 2.73
CA VAL A 88 -10.47 -11.13 2.58
C VAL A 88 -10.56 -12.36 3.48
N ASN A 89 -9.43 -12.85 3.98
CA ASN A 89 -9.47 -13.99 4.84
C ASN A 89 -9.65 -13.62 6.31
N TYR A 90 -9.70 -12.32 6.62
CA TYR A 90 -9.85 -11.91 8.00
C TYR A 90 -11.32 -11.97 8.35
N ARG A 91 -11.66 -12.85 9.28
CA ARG A 91 -13.03 -13.01 9.61
C ARG A 91 -13.53 -11.91 10.41
N GLY A 92 -14.72 -11.61 10.42
CA GLY A 92 -15.34 -10.56 11.21
C GLY A 92 -15.42 -9.23 10.55
N ILE A 93 -14.78 -9.08 9.40
CA ILE A 93 -14.88 -7.83 8.69
C ILE A 93 -16.03 -7.89 7.75
N LYS A 94 -17.01 -6.99 7.89
CA LYS A 94 -18.04 -6.99 7.00
C LYS A 94 -17.63 -6.19 5.87
N LYS A 95 -17.87 -6.57 4.72
CA LYS A 95 -17.53 -5.86 3.58
C LYS A 95 -18.19 -4.61 3.67
N SER A 96 -17.55 -3.63 3.59
CA SER A 96 -18.05 -2.39 3.73
C SER A 96 -18.90 -1.99 2.75
N ASN A 97 -19.78 -1.32 3.09
CA ASN A 97 -20.57 -0.93 2.19
C ASN A 97 -20.33 0.37 2.00
N ARG A 98 -19.35 0.81 2.12
CA ARG A 98 -19.09 2.04 1.92
C ARG A 98 -19.35 2.41 0.82
N LYS A 99 -19.89 2.88 0.53
CA LYS A 99 -20.20 3.19 -0.39
C LYS A 99 -19.97 3.76 -0.70
#